data_9b0974aa11c5ae908325b7a87602f3ad
#
_entry.id   9b0974aa11c5ae908325b7a87602f3ad
#
_cell.length_a   1.000
_cell.length_b   1.000
_cell.length_c   1.000
_cell.angle_alpha   90.00
_cell.angle_beta   90.00
_cell.angle_gamma   90.00
#
_symmetry.space_group_name_H-M   'P 1'
#
loop_
_entity.id
_entity.type
_entity.pdbx_description
1 polymer ?
#
loop_
_entity_poly.entity_id
_entity_poly.type
_entity_poly.pdbx_seq_one_letter_code
_entity_poly.pdbx_strand_id
1 'polypeptide(L)'
;MAAVKTHVTYRPKKGKEKELLELVMKHGPALESTGLISGGKPVVYKAHNVRTNQDYFIEIFSWRDEKASGLAHQTPEIMAVWEPMTPILDSLEICVIDAVAA
;
A
#
# COMPACT_ATOMS: atom_id res chain seq x y z
N MET A 1 -19.81 5.00 9.44
CA MET A 1 -19.24 4.66 8.13
C MET A 1 -18.26 3.56 8.29
N ALA A 2 -18.33 2.58 7.42
CA ALA A 2 -17.50 1.39 7.55
C ALA A 2 -16.09 1.66 7.02
N ALA A 3 -15.10 1.12 7.70
CA ALA A 3 -13.74 1.10 7.21
C ALA A 3 -13.66 0.25 5.93
N VAL A 4 -12.74 0.60 5.05
CA VAL A 4 -12.55 -0.09 3.77
C VAL A 4 -11.22 -0.84 3.83
N LYS A 5 -11.26 -2.15 4.04
CA LYS A 5 -10.07 -2.96 4.13
C LYS A 5 -9.46 -3.11 2.74
N THR A 6 -8.19 -2.74 2.63
CA THR A 6 -7.50 -2.61 1.36
C THR A 6 -6.25 -3.47 1.33
N HIS A 7 -6.07 -4.16 0.22
CA HIS A 7 -4.91 -5.00 -0.04
C HIS A 7 -4.20 -4.43 -1.27
N VAL A 8 -2.96 -3.99 -1.07
CA VAL A 8 -2.16 -3.40 -2.14
C VAL A 8 -1.01 -4.32 -2.49
N THR A 9 -0.85 -4.62 -3.76
CA THR A 9 0.27 -5.41 -4.26
C THR A 9 1.19 -4.49 -5.06
N TYR A 10 2.45 -4.41 -4.61
CA TYR A 10 3.49 -3.60 -5.24
C TYR A 10 4.49 -4.54 -5.93
N ARG A 11 4.58 -4.48 -7.25
CA ARG A 11 5.57 -5.26 -7.99
C ARG A 11 6.66 -4.33 -8.50
N PRO A 12 7.90 -4.46 -7.97
CA PRO A 12 8.99 -3.57 -8.38
C PRO A 12 9.51 -3.92 -9.77
N LYS A 13 10.03 -2.92 -10.46
CA LYS A 13 10.86 -3.15 -11.63
C LYS A 13 12.14 -3.87 -11.20
N LYS A 14 12.73 -4.61 -12.11
CA LYS A 14 13.96 -5.36 -11.84
C LYS A 14 15.05 -4.42 -11.31
N GLY A 15 15.64 -4.79 -10.16
CA GLY A 15 16.69 -4.01 -9.53
C GLY A 15 16.19 -2.87 -8.66
N LYS A 16 14.88 -2.69 -8.53
CA LYS A 16 14.28 -1.59 -7.74
C LYS A 16 13.62 -2.05 -6.45
N GLU A 17 13.81 -3.30 -6.07
CA GLU A 17 13.17 -3.89 -4.88
C GLU A 17 13.46 -3.11 -3.61
N LYS A 18 14.73 -2.75 -3.40
CA LYS A 18 15.14 -2.03 -2.20
C LYS A 18 14.54 -0.64 -2.12
N GLU A 19 14.58 0.10 -3.22
CA GLU A 19 14.01 1.45 -3.29
C GLU A 19 12.51 1.43 -3.03
N LEU A 20 11.82 0.47 -3.63
CA LEU A 20 10.39 0.33 -3.44
C LEU A 20 10.04 0.00 -1.99
N LEU A 21 10.76 -0.93 -1.38
CA LEU A 21 10.51 -1.28 0.02
C LEU A 21 10.67 -0.06 0.93
N GLU A 22 11.69 0.75 0.71
CA GLU A 22 11.90 1.97 1.49
C GLU A 22 10.70 2.92 1.40
N LEU A 23 10.12 3.06 0.21
CA LEU A 23 8.94 3.90 0.01
C LEU A 23 7.70 3.29 0.64
N VAL A 24 7.50 1.99 0.49
CA VAL A 24 6.36 1.30 1.11
C VAL A 24 6.42 1.43 2.64
N MET A 25 7.62 1.35 3.22
CA MET A 25 7.79 1.50 4.66
C MET A 25 7.52 2.93 5.14
N LYS A 26 7.62 3.92 4.29
CA LYS A 26 7.24 5.30 4.60
C LYS A 26 5.74 5.56 4.49
N HIS A 27 5.04 4.72 3.75
CA HIS A 27 3.61 4.89 3.49
C HIS A 27 2.77 4.78 4.77
N GLY A 28 3.05 3.78 5.61
CA GLY A 28 2.31 3.57 6.84
C GLY A 28 2.33 4.79 7.77
N PRO A 29 3.53 5.29 8.15
CA PRO A 29 3.61 6.49 8.97
C PRO A 29 2.93 7.71 8.35
N ALA A 30 3.01 7.88 7.04
CA ALA A 30 2.34 8.97 6.35
C ALA A 30 0.83 8.84 6.45
N LEU A 31 0.29 7.64 6.26
CA LEU A 31 -1.14 7.39 6.42
C LEU A 31 -1.61 7.62 7.86
N GLU A 32 -0.84 7.15 8.83
CA GLU A 32 -1.18 7.34 10.25
C GLU A 32 -1.23 8.81 10.62
N SER A 33 -0.28 9.60 10.15
CA SER A 33 -0.20 11.03 10.48
C SER A 33 -1.36 11.84 9.95
N THR A 34 -2.04 11.37 8.92
CA THR A 34 -3.15 12.09 8.30
C THR A 34 -4.51 11.73 8.87
N GLY A 35 -4.59 10.65 9.65
CA GLY A 35 -5.86 10.18 10.22
C GLY A 35 -6.80 9.54 9.20
N LEU A 36 -6.30 9.16 8.04
CA LEU A 36 -7.13 8.61 6.97
C LEU A 36 -7.34 7.10 7.08
N ILE A 37 -6.65 6.43 7.99
CA ILE A 37 -6.78 4.98 8.20
C ILE A 37 -7.37 4.66 9.57
N SER A 38 -7.90 3.47 9.70
CA SER A 38 -8.45 2.95 10.95
C SER A 38 -7.93 1.52 11.17
N GLY A 39 -8.14 0.99 12.38
CA GLY A 39 -7.79 -0.40 12.67
C GLY A 39 -6.30 -0.65 12.90
N GLY A 40 -5.54 0.40 13.17
CA GLY A 40 -4.12 0.27 13.48
C GLY A 40 -3.21 0.49 12.26
N LYS A 41 -1.93 0.17 12.45
CA LYS A 41 -0.90 0.40 11.44
C LYS A 41 -1.07 -0.52 10.24
N PRO A 42 -0.73 -0.04 9.03
CA PRO A 42 -0.60 -0.92 7.88
C PRO A 42 0.41 -2.04 8.14
N VAL A 43 0.09 -3.23 7.68
CA VAL A 43 1.00 -4.38 7.77
C VAL A 43 1.60 -4.61 6.38
N VAL A 44 2.93 -4.70 6.32
CA VAL A 44 3.66 -4.91 5.08
C VAL A 44 4.27 -6.29 5.09
N TYR A 45 4.06 -7.03 4.01
CA TYR A 45 4.62 -8.36 3.81
C TYR A 45 5.57 -8.34 2.62
N LYS A 46 6.68 -9.07 2.74
CA LYS A 46 7.46 -9.44 1.57
C LYS A 46 6.90 -10.77 1.08
N ALA A 47 6.55 -10.83 -0.19
CA ALA A 47 6.01 -12.03 -0.81
C ALA A 47 6.99 -12.55 -1.86
N HIS A 48 7.01 -13.85 -2.01
CA HIS A 48 7.84 -14.51 -3.01
C HIS A 48 6.97 -15.42 -3.86
N ASN A 49 6.94 -15.18 -5.16
CA ASN A 49 6.20 -16.03 -6.07
C ASN A 49 7.06 -17.25 -6.38
N VAL A 50 6.63 -18.42 -5.90
CA VAL A 50 7.42 -19.65 -6.03
C VAL A 50 7.51 -20.15 -7.46
N ARG A 51 6.63 -19.71 -8.35
CA ARG A 51 6.64 -20.11 -9.76
C ARG A 51 7.56 -19.23 -10.60
N THR A 52 7.47 -17.91 -10.40
CA THR A 52 8.25 -16.94 -11.18
C THR A 52 9.57 -16.59 -10.52
N ASN A 53 9.73 -16.95 -9.25
CA ASN A 53 10.91 -16.63 -8.44
C ASN A 53 11.10 -15.13 -8.28
N GLN A 54 10.00 -14.38 -8.24
CA GLN A 54 10.03 -12.93 -8.07
C GLN A 54 9.56 -12.53 -6.69
N ASP A 55 10.21 -11.51 -6.12
CA ASP A 55 9.82 -10.90 -4.87
C ASP A 55 8.93 -9.68 -5.14
N TYR A 56 7.94 -9.49 -4.29
CA TYR A 56 7.10 -8.31 -4.33
C TYR A 56 6.60 -8.00 -2.92
N PHE A 57 5.84 -6.92 -2.77
CA PHE A 57 5.39 -6.48 -1.46
C PHE A 57 3.87 -6.37 -1.42
N ILE A 58 3.31 -6.70 -0.27
CA ILE A 58 1.88 -6.58 -0.02
C ILE A 58 1.70 -5.69 1.21
N GLU A 59 0.79 -4.75 1.12
CA GLU A 59 0.42 -3.91 2.24
C GLU A 59 -1.07 -4.06 2.49
N ILE A 60 -1.45 -4.27 3.75
CA ILE A 60 -2.85 -4.39 4.14
C ILE A 60 -3.14 -3.34 5.20
N PHE A 61 -4.17 -2.56 4.96
CA PHE A 61 -4.64 -1.53 5.89
C PHE A 61 -6.12 -1.25 5.63
N SER A 62 -6.75 -0.46 6.48
CA SER A 62 -8.12 -0.04 6.27
C SER A 62 -8.19 1.47 6.15
N TRP A 63 -8.80 1.97 5.08
CA TRP A 63 -9.20 3.37 5.00
C TRP A 63 -10.27 3.63 6.06
N ARG A 64 -10.26 4.82 6.65
CA ARG A 64 -11.24 5.23 7.65
C ARG A 64 -12.67 5.09 7.14
N ASP A 65 -12.88 5.45 5.88
CA ASP A 65 -14.16 5.39 5.20
C ASP A 65 -13.95 5.41 3.68
N GLU A 66 -15.04 5.40 2.93
CA GLU A 66 -15.00 5.34 1.48
C GLU A 66 -14.47 6.61 0.80
N LYS A 67 -14.36 7.72 1.53
CA LYS A 67 -13.84 8.99 1.00
C LYS A 67 -12.33 9.16 1.24
N ALA A 68 -11.77 8.41 2.16
CA ALA A 68 -10.39 8.60 2.62
C ALA A 68 -9.37 8.43 1.49
N SER A 69 -9.56 7.48 0.60
CA SER A 69 -8.61 7.26 -0.50
C SER A 69 -8.56 8.47 -1.45
N GLY A 70 -9.71 9.09 -1.73
CA GLY A 70 -9.75 10.32 -2.52
C GLY A 70 -9.05 11.48 -1.84
N LEU A 71 -9.24 11.61 -0.52
CA LEU A 71 -8.56 12.63 0.26
C LEU A 71 -7.05 12.42 0.28
N ALA A 72 -6.60 11.17 0.26
CA ALA A 72 -5.18 10.84 0.22
C ALA A 72 -4.50 11.40 -1.03
N HIS A 73 -5.19 11.40 -2.16
CA HIS A 73 -4.67 11.97 -3.41
C HIS A 73 -4.49 13.49 -3.35
N GLN A 74 -5.07 14.14 -2.34
CA GLN A 74 -4.95 15.58 -2.12
C GLN A 74 -4.05 15.90 -0.92
N THR A 75 -3.40 14.90 -0.35
CA THR A 75 -2.60 15.05 0.86
C THR A 75 -1.12 15.03 0.50
N PRO A 76 -0.39 16.15 0.66
CA PRO A 76 1.01 16.25 0.24
C PRO A 76 1.92 15.19 0.86
N GLU A 77 1.73 14.87 2.14
CA GLU A 77 2.56 13.87 2.84
C GLU A 77 2.44 12.49 2.20
N ILE A 78 1.26 12.14 1.71
CA ILE A 78 1.02 10.86 1.06
C ILE A 78 1.52 10.88 -0.38
N MET A 79 1.26 11.97 -1.10
CA MET A 79 1.73 12.10 -2.49
C MET A 79 3.25 12.09 -2.56
N ALA A 80 3.93 12.61 -1.55
CA ALA A 80 5.40 12.57 -1.47
C ALA A 80 5.95 11.14 -1.40
N VAL A 81 5.16 10.18 -0.93
CA VAL A 81 5.51 8.76 -0.94
C VAL A 81 5.12 8.11 -2.26
N TRP A 82 3.94 8.42 -2.77
CA TRP A 82 3.41 7.78 -3.98
C TRP A 82 4.13 8.20 -5.26
N GLU A 83 4.43 9.48 -5.42
CA GLU A 83 5.03 9.98 -6.66
C GLU A 83 6.36 9.30 -7.01
N PRO A 84 7.29 9.12 -6.05
CA PRO A 84 8.54 8.40 -6.35
C PRO A 84 8.37 6.92 -6.68
N MET A 85 7.25 6.31 -6.33
CA MET A 85 6.99 4.91 -6.64
C MET A 85 6.72 4.67 -8.13
N THR A 86 6.09 5.61 -8.80
CA THR A 86 5.65 5.45 -10.19
C THR A 86 6.76 4.94 -11.11
N PRO A 87 7.96 5.55 -11.14
CA PRO A 87 9.01 5.10 -12.07
C PRO A 87 9.64 3.76 -11.71
N ILE A 88 9.46 3.27 -10.48
CA ILE A 88 10.09 2.01 -10.04
C ILE A 88 9.10 0.86 -9.89
N LEU A 89 7.82 1.10 -10.10
CA LEU A 89 6.80 0.06 -10.10
C LEU A 89 6.65 -0.57 -11.49
N ASP A 90 6.69 -1.89 -11.52
CA ASP A 90 6.30 -2.65 -12.72
C ASP A 90 4.79 -2.74 -12.80
N SER A 91 4.15 -3.03 -11.67
CA SER A 91 2.69 -3.02 -11.57
C SER A 91 2.24 -2.71 -10.15
N LEU A 92 1.02 -2.24 -10.04
CA LEU A 92 0.36 -1.92 -8.77
C LEU A 92 -1.08 -2.42 -8.85
N GLU A 93 -1.48 -3.22 -7.87
CA GLU A 93 -2.85 -3.68 -7.75
C GLU A 93 -3.42 -3.23 -6.41
N ILE A 94 -4.59 -2.60 -6.45
CA ILE A 94 -5.28 -2.13 -5.24
C ILE A 94 -6.63 -2.82 -5.21
N CYS A 95 -6.87 -3.59 -4.16
CA CYS A 95 -8.10 -4.36 -4.01
C CYS A 95 -8.77 -4.05 -2.69
N VAL A 96 -10.10 -3.90 -2.73
CA VAL A 96 -10.90 -3.92 -1.51
C VAL A 96 -11.18 -5.38 -1.19
N ILE A 97 -10.93 -5.79 0.03
CA ILE A 97 -11.09 -7.18 0.44
C ILE A 97 -12.10 -7.32 1.58
N ASP A 98 -12.87 -8.38 1.52
CA ASP A 98 -13.83 -8.74 2.56
C ASP A 98 -13.64 -10.21 2.90
N ALA A 99 -13.69 -10.54 4.19
CA ALA A 99 -13.62 -11.93 4.60
C ALA A 99 -14.93 -12.63 4.24
N VAL A 100 -14.85 -13.70 3.46
CA VAL A 100 -16.01 -14.55 3.15
C VAL A 100 -16.10 -15.74 4.10
N ALA A 101 -15.01 -16.07 4.77
CA ALA A 101 -14.94 -17.10 5.82
C ALA A 101 -13.74 -16.77 6.73
N ALA A 102 -13.89 -17.15 8.01
CA ALA A 102 -12.82 -16.96 8.98
C ALA A 102 -12.17 -18.29 9.33
#